data_25ee496498cd2be8cf8949ebe17a6fa3
#
_entry.id   25ee496498cd2be8cf8949ebe17a6fa3
#
_cell.length_a   1.000
_cell.length_b   1.000
_cell.length_c   1.000
_cell.angle_alpha   90.00
_cell.angle_beta   90.00
_cell.angle_gamma   90.00
#
_symmetry.space_group_name_H-M   'P 1'
#
loop_
_entity.id
_entity.type
_entity.pdbx_description
1 polymer ?
#
loop_
_entity_poly.entity_id
_entity_poly.type
_entity_poly.pdbx_seq_one_letter_code
_entity_poly.pdbx_strand_id
1 'polypeptide(L)'
;LEYSFYDNGFVSMLYVHPEHRRCGVGTALMRYLESVCQTAKLFTSTNLSNLPMQSLLARLGYELSGVIHNLDEGDPELVYVKRLKRSSH
;
A
#
# COMPACT_ATOMS: atom_id res chain seq x y z
N LEU A 1 5.77 -8.51 -2.30
CA LEU A 1 4.69 -8.34 -3.27
C LEU A 1 4.12 -9.69 -3.65
N GLU A 2 2.85 -9.87 -3.38
CA GLU A 2 2.13 -11.10 -3.66
C GLU A 2 1.04 -10.84 -4.69
N TYR A 3 0.55 -11.91 -5.31
CA TYR A 3 -0.51 -11.79 -6.30
C TYR A 3 -1.75 -12.62 -5.95
N SER A 4 -1.88 -12.97 -4.67
CA SER A 4 -3.00 -13.80 -4.22
C SER A 4 -4.24 -13.00 -3.78
N PHE A 5 -4.18 -11.68 -3.79
CA PHE A 5 -5.30 -10.84 -3.37
C PHE A 5 -6.24 -10.65 -4.55
N TYR A 6 -7.17 -11.59 -4.73
CA TYR A 6 -8.12 -11.55 -5.85
C TYR A 6 -7.38 -11.36 -7.17
N ASP A 7 -6.25 -12.05 -7.31
CA ASP A 7 -5.39 -12.02 -8.51
C ASP A 7 -4.79 -10.64 -8.79
N ASN A 8 -4.69 -9.80 -7.78
CA ASN A 8 -4.02 -8.51 -7.88
C ASN A 8 -2.79 -8.48 -7.01
N GLY A 9 -1.84 -7.60 -7.35
CA GLY A 9 -0.67 -7.39 -6.52
C GLY A 9 -1.06 -6.82 -5.16
N PHE A 10 -0.38 -7.28 -4.13
CA PHE A 10 -0.64 -6.83 -2.76
C PHE A 10 0.68 -6.70 -2.02
N VAL A 11 0.89 -5.56 -1.39
CA VAL A 11 2.04 -5.33 -0.52
C VAL A 11 1.58 -5.58 0.91
N SER A 12 1.92 -6.75 1.44
CA SER A 12 1.38 -7.19 2.72
C SER A 12 2.06 -6.57 3.92
N MET A 13 3.33 -6.19 3.80
CA MET A 13 4.04 -5.59 4.92
C MET A 13 5.02 -4.56 4.41
N LEU A 14 4.72 -3.30 4.68
CA LEU A 14 5.63 -2.22 4.37
C LEU A 14 5.96 -1.52 5.68
N TYR A 15 7.18 -1.72 6.16
CA TYR A 15 7.64 -1.07 7.37
C TYR A 15 8.90 -0.28 7.08
N VAL A 16 8.86 1.00 7.41
CA VAL A 16 10.03 1.85 7.29
C VAL A 16 10.46 2.23 8.70
N HIS A 17 11.73 1.93 9.03
CA HIS A 17 12.26 2.26 10.34
C HIS A 17 12.07 3.76 10.60
N PRO A 18 11.67 4.16 11.82
CA PRO A 18 11.40 5.57 12.10
C PRO A 18 12.50 6.53 11.70
N GLU A 19 13.77 6.09 11.81
CA GLU A 19 14.90 6.92 11.45
C GLU A 19 14.97 7.24 9.95
N HIS A 20 14.30 6.45 9.13
CA HIS A 20 14.35 6.60 7.68
C HIS A 20 13.08 7.17 7.07
N ARG A 21 12.08 7.48 7.89
CA ARG A 21 10.77 7.91 7.37
C ARG A 21 10.83 9.19 6.56
N ARG A 22 11.77 10.08 6.88
CA ARG A 22 11.87 11.36 6.21
C ARG A 22 12.89 11.37 5.08
N CYS A 23 13.48 10.22 4.80
CA CYS A 23 14.48 10.09 3.75
C CYS A 23 13.91 9.58 2.44
N GLY A 24 12.58 9.48 2.33
CA GLY A 24 11.96 9.02 1.11
C GLY A 24 12.06 7.53 0.86
N VAL A 25 12.47 6.75 1.87
CA VAL A 25 12.63 5.31 1.71
C VAL A 25 11.31 4.62 1.38
N GLY A 26 10.24 5.00 2.09
CA GLY A 26 8.91 4.42 1.82
C GLY A 26 8.42 4.74 0.43
N THR A 27 8.62 5.98 -0.01
CA THR A 27 8.23 6.40 -1.35
C THR A 27 9.00 5.62 -2.41
N ALA A 28 10.32 5.51 -2.24
CA ALA A 28 11.16 4.79 -3.20
C ALA A 28 10.76 3.32 -3.28
N LEU A 29 10.49 2.70 -2.13
CA LEU A 29 10.09 1.30 -2.08
C LEU A 29 8.74 1.08 -2.78
N MET A 30 7.76 1.93 -2.52
CA MET A 30 6.46 1.80 -3.16
C MET A 30 6.55 2.01 -4.67
N ARG A 31 7.35 2.97 -5.11
CA ARG A 31 7.54 3.20 -6.55
C ARG A 31 8.21 2.01 -7.21
N TYR A 32 9.19 1.39 -6.52
CA TYR A 32 9.81 0.19 -7.05
C TYR A 32 8.79 -0.93 -7.18
N LEU A 33 7.99 -1.15 -6.13
CA LEU A 33 6.97 -2.21 -6.17
C LEU A 33 5.94 -1.96 -7.26
N GLU A 34 5.57 -0.70 -7.47
CA GLU A 34 4.68 -0.35 -8.57
C GLU A 34 5.30 -0.70 -9.92
N SER A 35 6.60 -0.47 -10.05
CA SER A 35 7.27 -0.72 -11.33
C SER A 35 7.36 -2.19 -11.68
N VAL A 36 7.43 -3.07 -10.67
CA VAL A 36 7.53 -4.52 -10.90
C VAL A 36 6.20 -5.24 -10.80
N CYS A 37 5.14 -4.55 -10.38
CA CYS A 37 3.83 -5.15 -10.26
C CYS A 37 3.27 -5.50 -11.63
N GLN A 38 2.79 -6.73 -11.79
CA GLN A 38 2.35 -7.25 -13.09
C GLN A 38 0.85 -7.08 -13.32
N THR A 39 0.12 -6.59 -12.33
CA THR A 39 -1.33 -6.41 -12.44
C THR A 39 -1.68 -4.94 -12.60
N ALA A 40 -2.89 -4.68 -13.10
CA ALA A 40 -3.36 -3.31 -13.34
C ALA A 40 -3.63 -2.56 -12.05
N LYS A 41 -3.85 -3.28 -10.96
CA LYS A 41 -4.13 -2.67 -9.65
C LYS A 41 -3.14 -3.21 -8.64
N LEU A 42 -2.70 -2.34 -7.74
CA LEU A 42 -1.85 -2.72 -6.62
C LEU A 42 -2.57 -2.35 -5.33
N PHE A 43 -2.71 -3.34 -4.46
CA PHE A 43 -3.33 -3.14 -3.16
C PHE A 43 -2.28 -3.15 -2.06
N THR A 44 -2.57 -2.45 -1.00
CA THR A 44 -1.76 -2.50 0.22
C THR A 44 -2.67 -2.18 1.40
N SER A 45 -2.18 -2.38 2.59
CA SER A 45 -2.98 -2.08 3.78
C SER A 45 -2.10 -1.52 4.89
N THR A 46 -2.73 -0.80 5.80
CA THR A 46 -2.08 -0.28 6.99
C THR A 46 -3.12 -0.09 8.08
N ASN A 47 -2.68 -0.09 9.33
CA ASN A 47 -3.59 0.12 10.46
C ASN A 47 -4.08 1.55 10.51
N LEU A 48 -5.27 1.73 11.07
CA LEU A 48 -5.84 3.07 11.26
C LEU A 48 -4.92 3.97 12.06
N SER A 49 -4.18 3.40 13.02
CA SER A 49 -3.27 4.17 13.86
C SER A 49 -2.01 4.62 13.14
N ASN A 50 -1.69 4.06 11.98
CA ASN A 50 -0.45 4.38 11.28
C ASN A 50 -0.64 5.59 10.37
N LEU A 51 -0.69 6.77 10.98
CA LEU A 51 -0.92 8.01 10.24
C LEU A 51 0.17 8.35 9.22
N PRO A 52 1.46 8.13 9.52
CA PRO A 52 2.50 8.39 8.51
C PRO A 52 2.31 7.57 7.24
N MET A 53 1.91 6.30 7.38
CA MET A 53 1.70 5.45 6.20
C MET A 53 0.47 5.91 5.43
N GLN A 54 -0.60 6.29 6.12
CA GLN A 54 -1.79 6.83 5.44
C GLN A 54 -1.43 8.06 4.62
N SER A 55 -0.63 8.96 5.20
CA SER A 55 -0.19 10.16 4.48
C SER A 55 0.66 9.82 3.27
N LEU A 56 1.56 8.84 3.41
CA LEU A 56 2.40 8.40 2.31
C LEU A 56 1.54 7.86 1.17
N LEU A 57 0.61 6.97 1.48
CA LEU A 57 -0.23 6.35 0.46
C LEU A 57 -1.10 7.39 -0.25
N ALA A 58 -1.63 8.37 0.50
CA ALA A 58 -2.42 9.43 -0.09
C ALA A 58 -1.58 10.26 -1.08
N ARG A 59 -0.34 10.60 -0.68
CA ARG A 59 0.55 11.37 -1.55
C ARG A 59 0.91 10.61 -2.82
N LEU A 60 0.98 9.28 -2.74
CA LEU A 60 1.31 8.46 -3.90
C LEU A 60 0.11 8.14 -4.77
N GLY A 61 -1.06 8.64 -4.41
CA GLY A 61 -2.26 8.46 -5.24
C GLY A 61 -3.08 7.22 -4.93
N TYR A 62 -2.87 6.61 -3.77
CA TYR A 62 -3.69 5.48 -3.36
C TYR A 62 -5.02 5.95 -2.81
N GLU A 63 -6.05 5.17 -3.07
CA GLU A 63 -7.40 5.45 -2.58
C GLU A 63 -7.79 4.41 -1.55
N LEU A 64 -8.55 4.82 -0.54
CA LEU A 64 -9.09 3.88 0.42
C LEU A 64 -10.12 3.00 -0.26
N SER A 65 -9.89 1.69 -0.21
CA SER A 65 -10.77 0.71 -0.85
C SER A 65 -11.70 0.04 0.14
N GLY A 66 -11.26 -0.14 1.37
CA GLY A 66 -12.10 -0.80 2.36
C GLY A 66 -11.43 -0.81 3.73
N VAL A 67 -12.15 -1.36 4.69
CA VAL A 67 -11.70 -1.45 6.07
C VAL A 67 -11.97 -2.86 6.58
N ILE A 68 -10.98 -3.47 7.22
CA ILE A 68 -11.13 -4.77 7.84
C ILE A 68 -11.14 -4.59 9.34
N HIS A 69 -12.27 -4.91 9.96
CA HIS A 69 -12.43 -4.84 11.40
C HIS A 69 -12.02 -6.17 12.03
N ASN A 70 -11.61 -6.10 13.30
CA ASN A 70 -11.32 -7.28 14.12
C ASN A 70 -10.10 -8.08 13.70
N LEU A 71 -9.30 -7.56 12.79
CA LEU A 71 -8.01 -8.18 12.48
C LEU A 71 -7.05 -7.89 13.63
N ASP A 72 -6.97 -6.63 14.05
CA ASP A 72 -6.27 -6.21 15.25
C ASP A 72 -7.27 -5.57 16.18
N GLU A 73 -7.16 -5.85 17.47
CA GLU A 73 -8.09 -5.32 18.47
C GLU A 73 -8.04 -3.79 18.50
N GLY A 74 -9.17 -3.17 18.20
CA GLY A 74 -9.32 -1.73 18.30
C GLY A 74 -8.52 -0.92 17.28
N ASP A 75 -7.94 -1.58 16.28
CA ASP A 75 -7.13 -0.89 15.29
C ASP A 75 -7.42 -1.48 13.90
N PRO A 76 -8.49 -1.03 13.26
CA PRO A 76 -8.89 -1.57 11.96
C PRO A 76 -7.80 -1.45 10.90
N GLU A 77 -7.80 -2.39 9.97
CA GLU A 77 -6.88 -2.39 8.84
C GLU A 77 -7.52 -1.65 7.67
N LEU A 78 -6.84 -0.64 7.17
CA LEU A 78 -7.30 0.12 6.02
C LEU A 78 -6.68 -0.47 4.76
N VAL A 79 -7.51 -0.79 3.79
CA VAL A 79 -7.04 -1.36 2.52
C VAL A 79 -7.07 -0.27 1.46
N TYR A 80 -5.94 -0.10 0.79
CA TYR A 80 -5.77 0.93 -0.23
C TYR A 80 -5.53 0.30 -1.58
N VAL A 81 -5.87 1.02 -2.63
CA VAL A 81 -5.68 0.55 -4.00
C VAL A 81 -5.16 1.69 -4.87
N LYS A 82 -4.29 1.33 -5.81
CA LYS A 82 -3.85 2.25 -6.84
C LYS A 82 -3.93 1.56 -8.19
N ARG A 83 -4.54 2.22 -9.16
CA ARG A 83 -4.55 1.73 -10.53
C ARG A 83 -3.25 2.13 -11.18
N LEU A 84 -2.53 1.15 -11.69
CA LEU A 84 -1.26 1.39 -12.35
C LEU A 84 -1.51 1.61 -13.83
N LYS A 85 -0.85 2.62 -14.38
CA LYS A 85 -0.99 2.87 -15.81
C LYS A 85 -0.18 1.84 -16.56
N ARG A 86 -0.88 0.95 -17.24
CA ARG A 86 -0.25 -0.04 -18.10
C ARG A 86 -0.54 0.32 -19.54
N SER A 87 0.48 0.35 -20.38
CA SER A 87 0.28 0.50 -21.80
C SER A 87 -0.17 -0.86 -22.32
N SER A 88 -1.42 -1.08 -22.28
CA SER A 88 -1.95 -2.27 -22.85
C SER A 88 -2.58 -1.95 -24.16
N HIS A 89 -2.66 -2.10 -24.43
CA HIS A 89 -3.45 -1.93 -25.19
C HIS A 89 -3.66 -2.23 -25.75
#